data_3fd2d2a66b6fc417f7ee538163e0389a
#
_entry.id   3fd2d2a66b6fc417f7ee538163e0389a
#
_cell.length_a   1.000
_cell.length_b   1.000
_cell.length_c   1.000
_cell.angle_alpha   90.00
_cell.angle_beta   90.00
_cell.angle_gamma   90.00
#
_symmetry.space_group_name_H-M   'P 1'
#
loop_
_entity.id
_entity.type
_entity.pdbx_description
1 polymer ?
#
loop_
_entity_poly.entity_id
_entity_poly.type
_entity_poly.pdbx_seq_one_letter_code
_entity_poly.pdbx_strand_id
1 'polypeptide(L)'
;MKKRLLIALILILALLASCARSDNNEYKRNKATAHLLKKEHRIKIAAAGPWESNANLLMDGLKLALDEVNSSGGVLGAQVELVPVDDHNMLYTGGLAAYQIASDPQICAVIGHSYSALSISNSIIYHFYGLLMFSPYSTNPVLTKQGLPYVFRNIPDDDATARKAAQFCEKMGWRKVVIYYLNNAYGTGLANAFEIQSGNVLDRVSYENSYSNAEHAAVAQNWLNNYEFDAVFIAGLWPNTSEIVSVFRENGINVPVIDGGEFDDPEFFKFPGTRNENNLYTVSPNNEYSEKPAFAAFKSAFRAKYGKEPDIAARQGYDALKVLTKAMENAKSVRAADVAKAMRAERWNEGAGPYRFDGNGDITNYTLYVKKAENGAFKVIE
;
A
#
# COMPACT_ATOMS: atom_id res chain seq x y z
N MET A 1 10.79 33.11 -33.83
CA MET A 1 11.94 32.74 -32.96
C MET A 1 11.91 33.42 -31.60
N LYS A 2 11.85 34.78 -31.48
CA LYS A 2 11.91 35.51 -30.20
C LYS A 2 10.86 35.11 -29.15
N LYS A 3 9.58 34.82 -29.54
CA LYS A 3 8.54 34.37 -28.61
C LYS A 3 8.80 32.97 -28.02
N ARG A 4 9.33 32.04 -28.84
CA ARG A 4 9.68 30.68 -28.36
C ARG A 4 10.87 30.71 -27.41
N LEU A 5 11.84 31.56 -27.65
CA LEU A 5 12.99 31.76 -26.78
C LEU A 5 12.59 32.34 -25.42
N LEU A 6 11.66 33.32 -25.42
CA LEU A 6 11.13 33.93 -24.22
C LEU A 6 10.34 32.90 -23.35
N ILE A 7 9.50 32.08 -23.99
CA ILE A 7 8.76 31.03 -23.29
C ILE A 7 9.73 29.98 -22.68
N ALA A 8 10.75 29.56 -23.44
CA ALA A 8 11.77 28.66 -22.91
C ALA A 8 12.53 29.24 -21.71
N LEU A 9 12.88 30.54 -21.79
CA LEU A 9 13.56 31.24 -20.69
C LEU A 9 12.68 31.35 -19.44
N ILE A 10 11.37 31.63 -19.59
CA ILE A 10 10.41 31.68 -18.50
C ILE A 10 10.25 30.31 -17.85
N LEU A 11 10.18 29.25 -18.65
CA LEU A 11 10.10 27.86 -18.14
C LEU A 11 11.37 27.46 -17.38
N ILE A 12 12.56 27.84 -17.90
CA ILE A 12 13.84 27.57 -17.20
C ILE A 12 13.91 28.34 -15.89
N LEU A 13 13.50 29.60 -15.86
CA LEU A 13 13.48 30.42 -14.65
C LEU A 13 12.47 29.88 -13.62
N ALA A 14 11.31 29.41 -14.07
CA ALA A 14 10.31 28.78 -13.20
C ALA A 14 10.84 27.45 -12.60
N LEU A 15 11.55 26.63 -13.39
CA LEU A 15 12.21 25.41 -12.92
C LEU A 15 13.31 25.72 -11.90
N LEU A 16 14.18 26.70 -12.17
CA LEU A 16 15.23 27.12 -11.24
C LEU A 16 14.64 27.68 -9.93
N ALA A 17 13.58 28.46 -10.00
CA ALA A 17 12.89 28.97 -8.82
C ALA A 17 12.21 27.85 -8.01
N SER A 18 11.69 26.83 -8.67
CA SER A 18 11.12 25.63 -8.02
C SER A 18 12.19 24.82 -7.29
N CYS A 19 13.33 24.58 -7.93
CA CYS A 19 14.47 23.88 -7.29
C CYS A 19 14.98 24.65 -6.05
N ALA A 20 15.20 25.96 -6.19
CA ALA A 20 15.66 26.79 -5.06
C ALA A 20 14.66 26.83 -3.90
N ARG A 21 13.35 26.74 -4.17
CA ARG A 21 12.31 26.61 -3.14
C ARG A 21 12.34 25.25 -2.44
N SER A 22 12.51 24.17 -3.19
CA SER A 22 12.64 22.81 -2.64
C SER A 22 13.84 22.72 -1.71
N ASP A 23 15.01 23.17 -2.13
CA ASP A 23 16.24 23.21 -1.31
C ASP A 23 16.04 24.00 -0.01
N ASN A 24 15.33 25.14 -0.08
CA ASN A 24 15.02 25.94 1.10
C ASN A 24 14.05 25.21 2.06
N ASN A 25 13.08 24.48 1.56
CA ASN A 25 12.14 23.72 2.38
C ASN A 25 12.86 22.56 3.09
N GLU A 26 13.67 21.81 2.36
CA GLU A 26 14.47 20.72 2.94
C GLU A 26 15.46 21.26 3.99
N TYR A 27 16.14 22.37 3.73
CA TYR A 27 17.02 23.03 4.70
C TYR A 27 16.27 23.43 5.98
N LYS A 28 15.10 24.07 5.87
CA LYS A 28 14.28 24.45 7.02
C LYS A 28 13.87 23.23 7.85
N ARG A 29 13.43 22.17 7.19
CA ARG A 29 13.07 20.90 7.83
C ARG A 29 14.25 20.29 8.57
N ASN A 30 15.38 20.15 7.91
CA ASN A 30 16.59 19.59 8.51
C ASN A 30 17.05 20.37 9.74
N LYS A 31 16.91 21.71 9.74
CA LYS A 31 17.19 22.56 10.89
C LYS A 31 16.19 22.36 12.03
N ALA A 32 14.90 22.32 11.72
CA ALA A 32 13.83 22.18 12.72
C ALA A 32 13.86 20.78 13.38
N THR A 33 13.99 19.72 12.59
CA THR A 33 14.08 18.33 13.10
C THR A 33 15.34 18.10 13.93
N ALA A 34 16.49 18.68 13.51
CA ALA A 34 17.72 18.61 14.30
C ALA A 34 17.61 19.37 15.62
N HIS A 35 16.87 20.50 15.66
CA HIS A 35 16.59 21.22 16.90
C HIS A 35 15.71 20.40 17.83
N LEU A 36 14.59 19.84 17.30
CA LEU A 36 13.66 19.02 18.06
C LEU A 36 14.37 17.80 18.69
N LEU A 37 15.18 17.09 17.87
CA LEU A 37 15.96 15.94 18.33
C LEU A 37 16.94 16.31 19.43
N LYS A 38 17.76 17.36 19.23
CA LYS A 38 18.87 17.70 20.14
C LYS A 38 18.46 18.45 21.39
N LYS A 39 17.38 19.23 21.34
CA LYS A 39 16.96 20.13 22.43
C LYS A 39 15.76 19.63 23.20
N GLU A 40 14.83 18.97 22.50
CA GLU A 40 13.59 18.52 23.09
C GLU A 40 13.52 16.99 23.25
N HIS A 41 14.52 16.26 22.71
CA HIS A 41 14.56 14.80 22.70
C HIS A 41 13.30 14.17 22.12
N ARG A 42 12.82 14.72 21.00
CA ARG A 42 11.60 14.29 20.31
C ARG A 42 11.83 14.14 18.81
N ILE A 43 11.13 13.20 18.20
CA ILE A 43 11.10 12.96 16.76
C ILE A 43 9.63 12.87 16.37
N LYS A 44 9.17 13.70 15.42
CA LYS A 44 7.81 13.67 14.91
C LYS A 44 7.73 12.94 13.58
N ILE A 45 6.86 11.93 13.51
CA ILE A 45 6.52 11.18 12.29
C ILE A 45 5.02 11.34 12.07
N ALA A 46 4.62 11.82 10.90
CA ALA A 46 3.19 11.87 10.57
C ALA A 46 2.67 10.48 10.22
N ALA A 47 1.43 10.21 10.60
CA ALA A 47 0.66 9.06 10.15
C ALA A 47 -0.54 9.57 9.35
N ALA A 48 -0.56 9.33 8.03
CA ALA A 48 -1.61 9.78 7.13
C ALA A 48 -2.48 8.60 6.66
N GLY A 49 -3.79 8.69 6.86
CA GLY A 49 -4.74 7.65 6.49
C GLY A 49 -6.16 8.01 6.91
N PRO A 50 -7.16 7.17 6.59
CA PRO A 50 -8.57 7.42 6.89
C PRO A 50 -8.92 6.97 8.33
N TRP A 51 -8.43 7.67 9.31
CA TRP A 51 -8.48 7.25 10.71
C TRP A 51 -9.89 7.21 11.30
N GLU A 52 -10.80 8.04 10.80
CA GLU A 52 -12.20 8.05 11.26
C GLU A 52 -13.01 6.86 10.72
N SER A 53 -12.61 6.27 9.60
CA SER A 53 -13.37 5.18 8.97
C SER A 53 -13.19 3.83 9.66
N ASN A 54 -12.13 3.65 10.48
CA ASN A 54 -11.74 2.37 11.08
C ASN A 54 -11.68 1.19 10.08
N ALA A 55 -11.39 1.48 8.81
CA ALA A 55 -11.47 0.52 7.72
C ALA A 55 -10.44 -0.62 7.84
N ASN A 56 -9.35 -0.39 8.61
CA ASN A 56 -8.31 -1.39 8.86
C ASN A 56 -7.54 -1.07 10.15
N LEU A 57 -6.64 -1.96 10.55
CA LEU A 57 -5.88 -1.87 11.80
C LEU A 57 -4.50 -1.22 11.65
N LEU A 58 -4.25 -0.46 10.59
CA LEU A 58 -2.96 0.18 10.31
C LEU A 58 -2.48 1.05 11.49
N MET A 59 -3.36 1.89 12.04
CA MET A 59 -3.04 2.76 13.17
C MET A 59 -2.73 1.95 14.44
N ASP A 60 -3.41 0.84 14.67
CA ASP A 60 -3.13 -0.02 15.82
C ASP A 60 -1.75 -0.67 15.70
N GLY A 61 -1.37 -1.09 14.49
CA GLY A 61 -0.01 -1.58 14.20
C GLY A 61 1.07 -0.52 14.46
N LEU A 62 0.85 0.71 13.96
CA LEU A 62 1.75 1.85 14.20
C LEU A 62 1.90 2.16 15.70
N LYS A 63 0.79 2.17 16.46
CA LYS A 63 0.81 2.42 17.91
C LYS A 63 1.50 1.31 18.70
N LEU A 64 1.37 0.05 18.27
CA LEU A 64 2.10 -1.06 18.90
C LEU A 64 3.61 -0.88 18.70
N ALA A 65 4.04 -0.61 17.47
CA ALA A 65 5.45 -0.36 17.17
C ALA A 65 6.00 0.87 17.91
N LEU A 66 5.20 1.95 18.02
CA LEU A 66 5.57 3.16 18.76
C LEU A 66 5.87 2.88 20.22
N ASP A 67 4.99 2.11 20.89
CA ASP A 67 5.19 1.76 22.30
C ASP A 67 6.45 0.96 22.51
N GLU A 68 6.72 -0.01 21.63
CA GLU A 68 7.96 -0.82 21.70
C GLU A 68 9.21 0.01 21.47
N VAL A 69 9.20 0.89 20.46
CA VAL A 69 10.33 1.79 20.16
C VAL A 69 10.60 2.71 21.34
N ASN A 70 9.57 3.34 21.86
CA ASN A 70 9.71 4.30 22.96
C ASN A 70 10.09 3.62 24.29
N SER A 71 9.55 2.43 24.57
CA SER A 71 9.92 1.63 25.75
C SER A 71 11.38 1.17 25.72
N SER A 72 11.94 1.02 24.51
CA SER A 72 13.35 0.63 24.29
C SER A 72 14.31 1.82 24.32
N GLY A 73 13.85 3.02 24.68
CA GLY A 73 14.68 4.24 24.78
C GLY A 73 14.49 5.21 23.61
N GLY A 74 13.55 4.96 22.70
CA GLY A 74 13.27 5.80 21.54
C GLY A 74 14.28 5.62 20.41
N VAL A 75 14.50 6.67 19.62
CA VAL A 75 15.40 6.71 18.46
C VAL A 75 16.45 7.80 18.69
N LEU A 76 17.72 7.48 18.56
CA LEU A 76 18.84 8.41 18.83
C LEU A 76 18.74 9.08 20.22
N GLY A 77 18.20 8.39 21.22
CA GLY A 77 17.94 8.89 22.56
C GLY A 77 16.76 9.87 22.68
N ALA A 78 15.87 9.90 21.70
CA ALA A 78 14.67 10.74 21.66
C ALA A 78 13.40 9.92 21.54
N GLN A 79 12.31 10.38 22.16
CA GLN A 79 10.99 9.76 22.03
C GLN A 79 10.38 10.06 20.67
N VAL A 80 9.79 9.06 20.05
CA VAL A 80 9.03 9.19 18.80
C VAL A 80 7.61 9.60 19.12
N GLU A 81 7.09 10.57 18.39
CA GLU A 81 5.70 11.02 18.41
C GLU A 81 5.05 10.76 17.06
N LEU A 82 3.94 10.03 17.04
CA LEU A 82 3.08 9.93 15.87
C LEU A 82 2.12 11.11 15.84
N VAL A 83 2.08 11.80 14.69
CA VAL A 83 1.14 12.89 14.40
C VAL A 83 0.08 12.35 13.42
N PRO A 84 -1.10 11.92 13.90
CA PRO A 84 -2.14 11.42 13.04
C PRO A 84 -2.78 12.57 12.26
N VAL A 85 -2.95 12.38 10.96
CA VAL A 85 -3.67 13.31 10.08
C VAL A 85 -4.62 12.49 9.21
N ASP A 86 -5.92 12.79 9.30
CA ASP A 86 -6.94 12.10 8.53
C ASP A 86 -6.98 12.63 7.10
N ASP A 87 -6.86 11.74 6.12
CA ASP A 87 -6.95 12.05 4.70
C ASP A 87 -8.33 11.76 4.10
N HIS A 88 -9.23 11.16 4.90
CA HIS A 88 -10.60 10.74 4.55
C HIS A 88 -10.69 9.89 3.28
N ASN A 89 -9.57 9.36 2.77
CA ASN A 89 -9.48 8.66 1.49
C ASN A 89 -10.02 9.44 0.28
N MET A 90 -9.98 10.74 0.33
CA MET A 90 -10.48 11.63 -0.73
C MET A 90 -9.34 12.49 -1.28
N LEU A 91 -9.23 12.63 -2.60
CA LEU A 91 -8.14 13.38 -3.25
C LEU A 91 -8.01 14.81 -2.74
N TYR A 92 -9.12 15.51 -2.55
CA TYR A 92 -9.10 16.90 -2.08
C TYR A 92 -8.63 17.01 -0.62
N THR A 93 -9.27 16.29 0.29
CA THR A 93 -8.90 16.32 1.72
C THR A 93 -7.53 15.72 1.97
N GLY A 94 -7.18 14.66 1.25
CA GLY A 94 -5.85 14.06 1.28
C GLY A 94 -4.75 15.01 0.80
N GLY A 95 -5.02 15.82 -0.22
CA GLY A 95 -4.11 16.88 -0.65
C GLY A 95 -3.92 17.96 0.41
N LEU A 96 -4.99 18.36 1.10
CA LEU A 96 -4.89 19.31 2.23
C LEU A 96 -4.13 18.70 3.40
N ALA A 97 -4.40 17.43 3.75
CA ALA A 97 -3.68 16.70 4.78
C ALA A 97 -2.17 16.61 4.46
N ALA A 98 -1.83 16.29 3.23
CA ALA A 98 -0.42 16.26 2.79
C ALA A 98 0.25 17.62 2.87
N TYR A 99 -0.44 18.69 2.48
CA TYR A 99 0.08 20.05 2.63
C TYR A 99 0.26 20.43 4.10
N GLN A 100 -0.67 20.10 4.98
CA GLN A 100 -0.57 20.31 6.42
C GLN A 100 0.66 19.60 7.00
N ILE A 101 0.84 18.31 6.70
CA ILE A 101 2.02 17.53 7.12
C ILE A 101 3.31 18.16 6.59
N ALA A 102 3.34 18.44 5.29
CA ALA A 102 4.53 18.95 4.64
C ALA A 102 4.91 20.36 5.10
N SER A 103 3.96 21.17 5.51
CA SER A 103 4.19 22.55 5.98
C SER A 103 4.76 22.63 7.41
N ASP A 104 4.59 21.56 8.23
CA ASP A 104 5.25 21.49 9.54
C ASP A 104 6.70 21.01 9.37
N PRO A 105 7.72 21.90 9.54
CA PRO A 105 9.11 21.51 9.36
C PRO A 105 9.64 20.62 10.50
N GLN A 106 8.89 20.38 11.57
CA GLN A 106 9.27 19.49 12.66
C GLN A 106 9.00 18.02 12.35
N ILE A 107 8.13 17.72 11.37
CA ILE A 107 7.86 16.35 10.92
C ILE A 107 9.02 15.87 10.03
N CYS A 108 9.69 14.78 10.37
CA CYS A 108 10.83 14.25 9.61
C CYS A 108 10.46 13.20 8.56
N ALA A 109 9.34 12.49 8.75
CA ALA A 109 8.86 11.48 7.83
C ALA A 109 7.33 11.35 7.91
N VAL A 110 6.73 10.76 6.89
CA VAL A 110 5.32 10.38 6.86
C VAL A 110 5.16 8.89 6.55
N ILE A 111 4.34 8.19 7.34
CA ILE A 111 3.86 6.84 7.05
C ILE A 111 2.41 6.96 6.57
N GLY A 112 2.14 6.51 5.38
CA GLY A 112 0.84 6.66 4.67
C GLY A 112 1.08 6.88 3.19
N HIS A 113 0.10 7.08 2.39
CA HIS A 113 -1.35 6.95 2.62
C HIS A 113 -1.80 5.50 2.38
N SER A 114 -3.06 5.20 2.68
CA SER A 114 -3.62 3.86 2.41
C SER A 114 -3.97 3.65 0.94
N TYR A 115 -4.47 4.67 0.24
CA TYR A 115 -4.87 4.57 -1.17
C TYR A 115 -3.79 5.01 -2.14
N SER A 116 -3.62 4.24 -3.23
CA SER A 116 -2.62 4.50 -4.25
C SER A 116 -2.75 5.89 -4.88
N ALA A 117 -3.97 6.35 -5.19
CA ALA A 117 -4.18 7.68 -5.78
C ALA A 117 -3.65 8.80 -4.88
N LEU A 118 -3.90 8.71 -3.57
CA LEU A 118 -3.41 9.67 -2.58
C LEU A 118 -1.90 9.59 -2.40
N SER A 119 -1.37 8.36 -2.31
CA SER A 119 0.08 8.15 -2.18
C SER A 119 0.84 8.72 -3.37
N ILE A 120 0.37 8.47 -4.59
CA ILE A 120 1.00 8.95 -5.83
C ILE A 120 0.97 10.48 -5.90
N SER A 121 -0.19 11.11 -5.69
CA SER A 121 -0.31 12.57 -5.77
C SER A 121 0.44 13.29 -4.65
N ASN A 122 0.35 12.78 -3.42
CA ASN A 122 0.91 13.43 -2.24
C ASN A 122 2.42 13.21 -2.11
N SER A 123 2.97 12.14 -2.68
CA SER A 123 4.43 11.94 -2.76
C SER A 123 5.16 13.10 -3.41
N ILE A 124 4.54 13.76 -4.39
CA ILE A 124 5.07 14.95 -5.07
C ILE A 124 5.14 16.14 -4.10
N ILE A 125 4.09 16.33 -3.27
CA ILE A 125 4.08 17.37 -2.23
C ILE A 125 5.19 17.10 -1.22
N TYR A 126 5.29 15.87 -0.72
CA TYR A 126 6.32 15.49 0.26
C TYR A 126 7.73 15.66 -0.29
N HIS A 127 7.96 15.27 -1.54
CA HIS A 127 9.23 15.49 -2.22
C HIS A 127 9.61 16.97 -2.27
N PHE A 128 8.68 17.85 -2.68
CA PHE A 128 8.90 19.30 -2.76
C PHE A 128 9.30 19.91 -1.39
N TYR A 129 8.83 19.31 -0.30
CA TYR A 129 9.16 19.77 1.05
C TYR A 129 10.33 18.98 1.69
N GLY A 130 11.00 18.09 0.96
CA GLY A 130 12.12 17.30 1.46
C GLY A 130 11.73 16.33 2.57
N LEU A 131 10.54 15.73 2.48
CA LEU A 131 9.98 14.81 3.47
C LEU A 131 10.06 13.38 2.96
N LEU A 132 10.54 12.46 3.78
CA LEU A 132 10.52 11.03 3.47
C LEU A 132 9.09 10.50 3.62
N MET A 133 8.63 9.76 2.60
CA MET A 133 7.36 9.05 2.62
C MET A 133 7.59 7.55 2.63
N PHE A 134 6.95 6.85 3.56
CA PHE A 134 6.94 5.39 3.60
C PHE A 134 5.50 4.89 3.53
N SER A 135 5.11 4.35 2.39
CA SER A 135 3.75 3.83 2.17
C SER A 135 3.65 2.37 2.61
N PRO A 136 2.78 2.06 3.59
CA PRO A 136 2.60 0.69 4.06
C PRO A 136 1.59 -0.11 3.23
N TYR A 137 0.77 0.53 2.38
CA TYR A 137 -0.39 -0.14 1.80
C TYR A 137 -0.64 0.14 0.30
N SER A 138 -0.01 1.16 -0.28
CA SER A 138 -0.21 1.49 -1.71
C SER A 138 0.63 0.61 -2.62
N THR A 139 -0.03 -0.17 -3.47
CA THR A 139 0.59 -1.17 -4.33
C THR A 139 0.85 -0.72 -5.77
N ASN A 140 0.20 0.37 -6.23
CA ASN A 140 0.36 0.83 -7.60
C ASN A 140 1.83 1.14 -7.93
N PRO A 141 2.41 0.57 -9.02
CA PRO A 141 3.81 0.74 -9.39
C PRO A 141 4.24 2.19 -9.65
N VAL A 142 3.31 3.05 -10.04
CA VAL A 142 3.60 4.47 -10.31
C VAL A 142 4.18 5.17 -9.09
N LEU A 143 3.79 4.77 -7.86
CA LEU A 143 4.24 5.42 -6.63
C LEU A 143 5.77 5.56 -6.56
N THR A 144 6.49 4.51 -6.82
CA THR A 144 7.96 4.46 -6.72
C THR A 144 8.66 4.71 -8.06
N LYS A 145 7.97 4.49 -9.18
CA LYS A 145 8.52 4.72 -10.53
C LYS A 145 8.53 6.19 -10.98
N GLN A 146 8.04 7.13 -10.14
CA GLN A 146 8.12 8.58 -10.39
C GLN A 146 9.55 9.15 -10.28
N GLY A 147 10.52 8.38 -9.79
CA GLY A 147 11.89 8.85 -9.59
C GLY A 147 12.07 9.76 -8.37
N LEU A 148 11.17 9.71 -7.40
CA LEU A 148 11.23 10.50 -6.17
C LEU A 148 12.15 9.80 -5.14
N PRO A 149 13.28 10.42 -4.72
CA PRO A 149 14.34 9.74 -3.97
C PRO A 149 13.98 9.35 -2.54
N TYR A 150 12.93 9.92 -1.97
CA TYR A 150 12.53 9.74 -0.57
C TYR A 150 11.20 9.00 -0.42
N VAL A 151 10.77 8.24 -1.45
CA VAL A 151 9.55 7.44 -1.42
C VAL A 151 9.91 5.97 -1.30
N PHE A 152 9.23 5.26 -0.39
CA PHE A 152 9.41 3.84 -0.11
C PHE A 152 8.07 3.17 0.11
N ARG A 153 8.01 1.83 -0.08
CA ARG A 153 6.89 0.99 0.38
C ARG A 153 7.38 -0.35 0.89
N ASN A 154 6.66 -0.95 1.86
CA ASN A 154 6.96 -2.26 2.42
C ASN A 154 5.95 -3.36 2.03
N ILE A 155 5.22 -3.16 0.95
CA ILE A 155 4.30 -4.14 0.36
C ILE A 155 4.69 -4.36 -1.11
N PRO A 156 4.54 -5.60 -1.68
CA PRO A 156 4.76 -5.84 -3.10
C PRO A 156 3.86 -4.97 -3.98
N ASP A 157 4.35 -4.64 -5.17
CA ASP A 157 3.57 -3.86 -6.13
C ASP A 157 2.57 -4.70 -6.92
N ASP A 158 1.67 -4.01 -7.64
CA ASP A 158 0.66 -4.65 -8.50
C ASP A 158 1.29 -5.47 -9.62
N ASP A 159 2.47 -5.09 -10.14
CA ASP A 159 3.18 -5.85 -11.18
C ASP A 159 3.62 -7.22 -10.65
N ALA A 160 4.06 -7.29 -9.40
CA ALA A 160 4.47 -8.54 -8.77
C ALA A 160 3.25 -9.44 -8.46
N THR A 161 2.19 -8.85 -7.92
CA THR A 161 0.93 -9.54 -7.59
C THR A 161 0.28 -10.09 -8.86
N ALA A 162 0.15 -9.28 -9.88
CA ALA A 162 -0.41 -9.67 -11.17
C ALA A 162 0.39 -10.79 -11.85
N ARG A 163 1.73 -10.71 -11.80
CA ARG A 163 2.60 -11.76 -12.32
C ARG A 163 2.37 -13.10 -11.62
N LYS A 164 2.27 -13.09 -10.29
CA LYS A 164 1.99 -14.31 -9.51
C LYS A 164 0.62 -14.89 -9.86
N ALA A 165 -0.41 -14.05 -9.97
CA ALA A 165 -1.76 -14.46 -10.36
C ALA A 165 -1.80 -15.06 -11.77
N ALA A 166 -1.16 -14.39 -12.74
CA ALA A 166 -1.11 -14.86 -14.14
C ALA A 166 -0.36 -16.19 -14.26
N GLN A 167 0.78 -16.34 -13.58
CA GLN A 167 1.54 -17.61 -13.53
C GLN A 167 0.71 -18.74 -12.93
N PHE A 168 -0.06 -18.46 -11.89
CA PHE A 168 -0.96 -19.43 -11.29
C PHE A 168 -2.10 -19.80 -12.25
N CYS A 169 -2.73 -18.84 -12.92
CA CYS A 169 -3.74 -19.13 -13.94
C CYS A 169 -3.19 -20.01 -15.05
N GLU A 170 -1.99 -19.73 -15.57
CA GLU A 170 -1.32 -20.56 -16.59
C GLU A 170 -1.09 -21.98 -16.09
N LYS A 171 -0.55 -22.16 -14.88
CA LYS A 171 -0.32 -23.46 -14.23
C LYS A 171 -1.59 -24.28 -14.08
N MET A 172 -2.71 -23.62 -13.77
CA MET A 172 -4.03 -24.25 -13.65
C MET A 172 -4.72 -24.53 -15.00
N GLY A 173 -4.13 -24.05 -16.11
CA GLY A 173 -4.70 -24.16 -17.43
C GLY A 173 -5.82 -23.16 -17.74
N TRP A 174 -6.00 -22.14 -16.89
CA TRP A 174 -6.98 -21.07 -17.10
C TRP A 174 -6.41 -20.04 -18.09
N ARG A 175 -6.69 -20.26 -19.35
CA ARG A 175 -6.08 -19.48 -20.43
C ARG A 175 -6.94 -18.36 -20.96
N LYS A 176 -8.25 -18.42 -20.70
CA LYS A 176 -9.23 -17.43 -21.15
C LYS A 176 -9.78 -16.73 -19.91
N VAL A 177 -9.33 -15.53 -19.65
CA VAL A 177 -9.69 -14.80 -18.43
C VAL A 177 -10.47 -13.55 -18.78
N VAL A 178 -11.48 -13.21 -17.96
CA VAL A 178 -12.14 -11.91 -17.97
C VAL A 178 -11.72 -11.12 -16.73
N ILE A 179 -11.61 -9.80 -16.86
CA ILE A 179 -11.17 -8.91 -15.76
C ILE A 179 -12.32 -8.02 -15.32
N TYR A 180 -12.57 -7.99 -14.01
CA TYR A 180 -13.48 -7.04 -13.38
C TYR A 180 -12.71 -6.14 -12.41
N TYR A 181 -12.72 -4.83 -12.60
CA TYR A 181 -11.85 -3.97 -11.82
C TYR A 181 -12.52 -2.67 -11.38
N LEU A 182 -12.17 -2.22 -10.19
CA LEU A 182 -12.59 -0.93 -9.66
C LEU A 182 -11.94 0.21 -10.47
N ASN A 183 -12.74 1.17 -10.92
CA ASN A 183 -12.28 2.33 -11.67
C ASN A 183 -11.58 3.36 -10.76
N ASN A 184 -10.43 2.99 -10.24
CA ASN A 184 -9.53 3.87 -9.48
C ASN A 184 -8.07 3.54 -9.78
N ALA A 185 -7.12 4.25 -9.16
CA ALA A 185 -5.69 4.04 -9.42
C ALA A 185 -5.21 2.63 -9.07
N TYR A 186 -5.73 2.01 -8.00
CA TYR A 186 -5.40 0.63 -7.63
C TYR A 186 -5.98 -0.37 -8.62
N GLY A 187 -7.30 -0.43 -8.76
CA GLY A 187 -7.96 -1.42 -9.61
C GLY A 187 -7.52 -1.34 -11.07
N THR A 188 -7.39 -0.12 -11.60
CA THR A 188 -6.87 0.09 -12.96
C THR A 188 -5.41 -0.35 -13.09
N GLY A 189 -4.56 -0.05 -12.11
CA GLY A 189 -3.15 -0.45 -12.09
C GLY A 189 -2.99 -1.97 -12.08
N LEU A 190 -3.65 -2.65 -11.17
CA LEU A 190 -3.61 -4.10 -11.03
C LEU A 190 -4.21 -4.81 -12.25
N ALA A 191 -5.33 -4.32 -12.80
CA ALA A 191 -5.93 -4.88 -14.01
C ALA A 191 -5.00 -4.74 -15.23
N ASN A 192 -4.37 -3.58 -15.41
CA ASN A 192 -3.35 -3.38 -16.47
C ASN A 192 -2.18 -4.35 -16.32
N ALA A 193 -1.66 -4.49 -15.10
CA ALA A 193 -0.55 -5.39 -14.82
C ALA A 193 -0.92 -6.85 -15.11
N PHE A 194 -2.12 -7.29 -14.71
CA PHE A 194 -2.58 -8.65 -14.96
C PHE A 194 -2.80 -8.92 -16.46
N GLU A 195 -3.40 -8.01 -17.20
CA GLU A 195 -3.62 -8.12 -18.65
C GLU A 195 -2.30 -8.28 -19.39
N ILE A 196 -1.27 -7.48 -19.04
CA ILE A 196 0.07 -7.57 -19.63
C ILE A 196 0.72 -8.93 -19.32
N GLN A 197 0.55 -9.47 -18.12
CA GLN A 197 1.19 -10.72 -17.69
C GLN A 197 0.47 -11.98 -18.21
N SER A 198 -0.86 -11.96 -18.29
CA SER A 198 -1.66 -13.13 -18.70
C SER A 198 -1.68 -13.37 -20.21
N GLY A 199 -1.57 -12.31 -21.00
CA GLY A 199 -1.50 -12.37 -22.48
C GLY A 199 -2.78 -12.81 -23.20
N ASN A 200 -3.85 -13.20 -22.50
CA ASN A 200 -5.09 -13.68 -23.10
C ASN A 200 -6.33 -13.31 -22.27
N VAL A 201 -6.61 -12.02 -22.23
CA VAL A 201 -7.82 -11.46 -21.62
C VAL A 201 -8.90 -11.33 -22.68
N LEU A 202 -10.05 -11.97 -22.46
CA LEU A 202 -11.19 -11.97 -23.41
C LEU A 202 -12.01 -10.69 -23.32
N ASP A 203 -12.19 -10.18 -22.12
CA ASP A 203 -12.93 -8.94 -21.87
C ASP A 203 -12.48 -8.30 -20.56
N ARG A 204 -12.69 -6.99 -20.46
CA ARG A 204 -12.26 -6.19 -19.32
C ARG A 204 -13.30 -5.10 -19.04
N VAL A 205 -13.93 -5.17 -17.86
CA VAL A 205 -15.00 -4.26 -17.45
C VAL A 205 -14.62 -3.56 -16.15
N SER A 206 -14.75 -2.24 -16.12
CA SER A 206 -14.61 -1.45 -14.89
C SER A 206 -15.93 -1.29 -14.17
N TYR A 207 -15.87 -1.11 -12.84
CA TYR A 207 -17.02 -0.75 -12.02
C TYR A 207 -16.68 0.44 -11.10
N GLU A 208 -17.73 1.10 -10.63
CA GLU A 208 -17.64 2.16 -9.61
C GLU A 208 -18.13 1.62 -8.26
N ASN A 209 -17.65 2.20 -7.16
CA ASN A 209 -18.13 1.84 -5.80
C ASN A 209 -19.64 2.02 -5.61
N SER A 210 -20.28 2.80 -6.47
CA SER A 210 -21.73 3.04 -6.45
C SER A 210 -22.56 2.01 -7.21
N TYR A 211 -21.92 1.03 -7.88
CA TYR A 211 -22.65 0.02 -8.64
C TYR A 211 -23.54 -0.82 -7.72
N SER A 212 -24.76 -1.04 -8.16
CA SER A 212 -25.74 -1.93 -7.53
C SER A 212 -25.49 -3.40 -7.91
N ASN A 213 -26.07 -4.30 -7.15
CA ASN A 213 -26.05 -5.74 -7.48
C ASN A 213 -26.63 -6.03 -8.88
N ALA A 214 -27.58 -5.24 -9.34
CA ALA A 214 -28.14 -5.39 -10.68
C ALA A 214 -27.12 -5.04 -11.78
N GLU A 215 -26.27 -4.04 -11.56
CA GLU A 215 -25.19 -3.67 -12.50
C GLU A 215 -24.12 -4.75 -12.53
N HIS A 216 -23.71 -5.28 -11.38
CA HIS A 216 -22.80 -6.43 -11.32
C HIS A 216 -23.39 -7.68 -11.99
N ALA A 217 -24.67 -7.96 -11.77
CA ALA A 217 -25.37 -9.08 -12.40
C ALA A 217 -25.45 -8.94 -13.93
N ALA A 218 -25.66 -7.72 -14.43
CA ALA A 218 -25.68 -7.44 -15.87
C ALA A 218 -24.34 -7.76 -16.54
N VAL A 219 -23.21 -7.48 -15.88
CA VAL A 219 -21.88 -7.85 -16.37
C VAL A 219 -21.71 -9.37 -16.40
N ALA A 220 -22.12 -10.07 -15.33
CA ALA A 220 -22.07 -11.54 -15.29
C ALA A 220 -22.86 -12.17 -16.44
N GLN A 221 -24.10 -11.71 -16.68
CA GLN A 221 -24.95 -12.20 -17.76
C GLN A 221 -24.36 -11.88 -19.15
N ASN A 222 -23.80 -10.67 -19.32
CA ASN A 222 -23.12 -10.31 -20.57
C ASN A 222 -21.96 -11.27 -20.88
N TRP A 223 -21.14 -11.58 -19.88
CA TRP A 223 -20.02 -12.49 -20.07
C TRP A 223 -20.47 -13.92 -20.40
N LEU A 224 -21.45 -14.46 -19.67
CA LEU A 224 -21.97 -15.81 -19.91
C LEU A 224 -22.62 -15.96 -21.28
N ASN A 225 -23.20 -14.89 -21.82
CA ASN A 225 -23.86 -14.91 -23.14
C ASN A 225 -22.85 -14.76 -24.30
N ASN A 226 -21.69 -14.14 -24.08
CA ASN A 226 -20.80 -13.75 -25.17
C ASN A 226 -19.45 -14.45 -25.16
N TYR A 227 -19.01 -15.03 -24.02
CA TYR A 227 -17.67 -15.59 -23.88
C TYR A 227 -17.69 -16.98 -23.22
N GLU A 228 -16.78 -17.83 -23.69
CA GLU A 228 -16.34 -19.02 -22.96
C GLU A 228 -15.03 -18.69 -22.24
N PHE A 229 -15.05 -18.52 -20.95
CA PHE A 229 -13.89 -18.16 -20.13
C PHE A 229 -13.63 -19.17 -19.02
N ASP A 230 -12.34 -19.28 -18.64
CA ASP A 230 -11.84 -20.28 -17.66
C ASP A 230 -11.78 -19.71 -16.25
N ALA A 231 -11.63 -18.40 -16.11
CA ALA A 231 -11.51 -17.72 -14.83
C ALA A 231 -11.92 -16.23 -14.89
N VAL A 232 -12.22 -15.67 -13.72
CA VAL A 232 -12.40 -14.22 -13.51
C VAL A 232 -11.26 -13.71 -12.65
N PHE A 233 -10.59 -12.63 -13.09
CA PHE A 233 -9.69 -11.85 -12.27
C PHE A 233 -10.40 -10.61 -11.73
N ILE A 234 -10.39 -10.43 -10.40
CA ILE A 234 -10.99 -9.24 -9.77
C ILE A 234 -9.88 -8.34 -9.22
N ALA A 235 -9.85 -7.09 -9.68
CA ALA A 235 -8.99 -6.03 -9.16
C ALA A 235 -9.85 -4.98 -8.46
N GLY A 236 -10.25 -5.26 -7.24
CA GLY A 236 -11.19 -4.44 -6.46
C GLY A 236 -10.79 -4.34 -5.00
N LEU A 237 -11.55 -3.61 -4.21
CA LEU A 237 -11.33 -3.41 -2.78
C LEU A 237 -12.41 -4.09 -1.96
N TRP A 238 -12.04 -4.63 -0.81
CA TRP A 238 -12.99 -5.07 0.20
C TRP A 238 -13.76 -3.83 0.75
N PRO A 239 -15.08 -3.89 1.09
CA PRO A 239 -15.94 -5.08 1.06
C PRO A 239 -16.60 -5.39 -0.30
N ASN A 240 -16.50 -4.51 -1.29
CA ASN A 240 -17.21 -4.67 -2.59
C ASN A 240 -16.84 -5.98 -3.28
N THR A 241 -15.60 -6.44 -3.16
CA THR A 241 -15.16 -7.70 -3.78
C THR A 241 -15.94 -8.92 -3.27
N SER A 242 -16.32 -8.93 -1.98
CA SER A 242 -17.16 -10.00 -1.40
C SER A 242 -18.58 -9.99 -2.00
N GLU A 243 -19.14 -8.79 -2.14
CA GLU A 243 -20.48 -8.61 -2.75
C GLU A 243 -20.48 -9.01 -4.23
N ILE A 244 -19.48 -8.58 -4.99
CA ILE A 244 -19.30 -8.93 -6.41
C ILE A 244 -19.22 -10.45 -6.58
N VAL A 245 -18.41 -11.14 -5.76
CA VAL A 245 -18.32 -12.61 -5.80
C VAL A 245 -19.67 -13.25 -5.54
N SER A 246 -20.43 -12.77 -4.55
CA SER A 246 -21.77 -13.25 -4.25
C SER A 246 -22.69 -13.12 -5.45
N VAL A 247 -22.78 -11.90 -6.01
CA VAL A 247 -23.62 -11.62 -7.18
C VAL A 247 -23.22 -12.47 -8.39
N PHE A 248 -21.92 -12.62 -8.63
CA PHE A 248 -21.43 -13.45 -9.74
C PHE A 248 -21.84 -14.92 -9.59
N ARG A 249 -21.73 -15.48 -8.38
CA ARG A 249 -22.18 -16.87 -8.09
C ARG A 249 -23.69 -17.03 -8.25
N GLU A 250 -24.49 -16.09 -7.75
CA GLU A 250 -25.95 -16.09 -7.89
C GLU A 250 -26.39 -15.99 -9.35
N ASN A 251 -25.59 -15.38 -10.22
CA ASN A 251 -25.87 -15.23 -11.65
C ASN A 251 -25.17 -16.28 -12.53
N GLY A 252 -24.62 -17.36 -11.96
CA GLY A 252 -24.16 -18.52 -12.71
C GLY A 252 -22.68 -18.54 -13.08
N ILE A 253 -21.87 -17.57 -12.65
CA ILE A 253 -20.40 -17.63 -12.80
C ILE A 253 -19.85 -18.63 -11.78
N ASN A 254 -19.56 -19.87 -12.23
CA ASN A 254 -19.05 -20.96 -11.40
C ASN A 254 -17.56 -21.26 -11.63
N VAL A 255 -16.93 -20.59 -12.60
CA VAL A 255 -15.49 -20.70 -12.86
C VAL A 255 -14.67 -20.15 -11.70
N PRO A 256 -13.37 -20.48 -11.61
CA PRO A 256 -12.45 -19.88 -10.64
C PRO A 256 -12.48 -18.35 -10.66
N VAL A 257 -12.46 -17.76 -9.45
CA VAL A 257 -12.27 -16.32 -9.25
C VAL A 257 -11.01 -16.12 -8.47
N ILE A 258 -10.11 -15.28 -8.96
CA ILE A 258 -8.85 -14.94 -8.32
C ILE A 258 -8.70 -13.42 -8.20
N ASP A 259 -8.14 -12.95 -7.09
CA ASP A 259 -7.89 -11.52 -6.87
C ASP A 259 -6.45 -11.21 -6.46
N GLY A 260 -6.17 -9.94 -6.29
CA GLY A 260 -4.85 -9.41 -5.94
C GLY A 260 -4.60 -9.21 -4.45
N GLY A 261 -5.34 -9.88 -3.56
CA GLY A 261 -5.06 -9.88 -2.12
C GLY A 261 -6.18 -9.38 -1.23
N GLU A 262 -7.20 -8.73 -1.78
CA GLU A 262 -8.31 -8.15 -1.01
C GLU A 262 -9.30 -9.22 -0.47
N PHE A 263 -9.27 -10.43 -1.02
CA PHE A 263 -10.03 -11.55 -0.44
C PHE A 263 -9.39 -12.06 0.87
N ASP A 264 -8.10 -11.78 1.10
CA ASP A 264 -7.38 -12.24 2.29
C ASP A 264 -7.72 -11.42 3.55
N ASP A 265 -8.98 -11.11 3.71
CA ASP A 265 -9.56 -10.42 4.87
C ASP A 265 -10.39 -11.39 5.71
N PRO A 266 -10.24 -11.40 7.05
CA PRO A 266 -11.04 -12.27 7.94
C PRO A 266 -12.55 -12.06 7.83
N GLU A 267 -12.99 -10.89 7.39
CA GLU A 267 -14.40 -10.54 7.25
C GLU A 267 -15.02 -11.00 5.91
N PHE A 268 -14.17 -11.42 4.94
CA PHE A 268 -14.60 -11.80 3.59
C PHE A 268 -15.74 -12.82 3.61
N PHE A 269 -15.64 -13.87 4.42
CA PHE A 269 -16.65 -14.94 4.49
C PHE A 269 -17.89 -14.61 5.31
N LYS A 270 -17.99 -13.41 5.87
CA LYS A 270 -19.22 -12.95 6.54
C LYS A 270 -20.31 -12.52 5.57
N PHE A 271 -19.96 -12.24 4.32
CA PHE A 271 -20.93 -11.95 3.27
C PHE A 271 -21.63 -13.24 2.80
N PRO A 272 -22.99 -13.23 2.58
CA PRO A 272 -23.73 -14.45 2.27
C PRO A 272 -23.16 -15.10 1.02
N GLY A 273 -23.07 -14.97 -0.05
CA GLY A 273 -22.64 -15.71 -1.25
C GLY A 273 -21.19 -16.21 -1.23
N THR A 274 -20.32 -15.59 -0.40
CA THR A 274 -18.91 -16.01 -0.28
C THR A 274 -18.75 -17.32 0.50
N ARG A 275 -19.79 -17.77 1.21
CA ARG A 275 -19.80 -19.09 1.87
C ARG A 275 -19.77 -20.25 0.88
N ASN A 276 -20.08 -20.03 -0.38
CA ASN A 276 -19.79 -20.99 -1.44
C ASN A 276 -18.33 -20.83 -1.88
N GLU A 277 -17.42 -21.39 -1.07
CA GLU A 277 -15.96 -21.26 -1.15
C GLU A 277 -15.34 -21.90 -2.40
N ASN A 278 -16.15 -22.53 -3.23
CA ASN A 278 -15.65 -23.25 -4.39
C ASN A 278 -14.97 -22.29 -5.38
N ASN A 279 -13.73 -22.62 -5.70
CA ASN A 279 -12.95 -21.93 -6.74
C ASN A 279 -12.69 -20.43 -6.45
N LEU A 280 -12.47 -20.05 -5.17
CA LEU A 280 -12.00 -18.71 -4.80
C LEU A 280 -10.51 -18.76 -4.46
N TYR A 281 -9.75 -17.84 -5.02
CA TYR A 281 -8.30 -17.74 -4.88
C TYR A 281 -7.89 -16.30 -4.65
N THR A 282 -6.78 -16.11 -3.93
CA THR A 282 -6.19 -14.79 -3.70
C THR A 282 -4.67 -14.86 -3.76
N VAL A 283 -4.04 -13.78 -4.21
CA VAL A 283 -2.58 -13.62 -4.17
C VAL A 283 -2.24 -12.64 -3.07
N SER A 284 -1.59 -13.09 -2.01
CA SER A 284 -1.33 -12.28 -0.83
C SER A 284 0.12 -12.41 -0.34
N PRO A 285 0.75 -11.34 0.15
CA PRO A 285 2.04 -11.42 0.84
C PRO A 285 1.90 -11.93 2.27
N ASN A 286 0.68 -12.14 2.75
CA ASN A 286 0.43 -12.59 4.11
C ASN A 286 0.43 -14.12 4.20
N ASN A 287 1.12 -14.64 5.21
CA ASN A 287 1.06 -16.04 5.58
C ASN A 287 0.88 -16.13 7.11
N GLU A 288 -0.36 -16.24 7.53
CA GLU A 288 -0.74 -16.35 8.96
C GLU A 288 -0.21 -17.60 9.64
N TYR A 289 0.17 -18.61 8.86
CA TYR A 289 0.82 -19.84 9.33
C TYR A 289 2.34 -19.74 9.34
N SER A 290 2.89 -18.55 9.09
CA SER A 290 4.33 -18.36 9.14
C SER A 290 4.86 -18.65 10.54
N GLU A 291 5.79 -19.60 10.62
CA GLU A 291 6.49 -19.98 11.86
C GLU A 291 7.63 -19.01 12.22
N LYS A 292 7.77 -17.90 11.48
CA LYS A 292 8.81 -16.90 11.78
C LYS A 292 8.62 -16.34 13.19
N PRO A 293 9.62 -16.46 14.08
CA PRO A 293 9.48 -16.01 15.48
C PRO A 293 9.05 -14.54 15.61
N ALA A 294 9.56 -13.64 14.75
CA ALA A 294 9.19 -12.23 14.76
C ALA A 294 7.70 -12.01 14.43
N PHE A 295 7.15 -12.77 13.48
CA PHE A 295 5.73 -12.67 13.15
C PHE A 295 4.83 -13.22 14.27
N ALA A 296 5.23 -14.32 14.89
CA ALA A 296 4.53 -14.87 16.05
C ALA A 296 4.55 -13.89 17.25
N ALA A 297 5.69 -13.25 17.50
CA ALA A 297 5.82 -12.24 18.55
C ALA A 297 4.92 -11.04 18.30
N PHE A 298 4.90 -10.51 17.06
CA PHE A 298 3.98 -9.43 16.66
C PHE A 298 2.52 -9.80 16.91
N LYS A 299 2.07 -10.98 16.42
CA LYS A 299 0.68 -11.45 16.64
C LYS A 299 0.33 -11.54 18.12
N SER A 300 1.23 -12.11 18.93
CA SER A 300 1.04 -12.24 20.37
C SER A 300 0.93 -10.86 21.06
N ALA A 301 1.83 -9.93 20.74
CA ALA A 301 1.81 -8.58 21.31
C ALA A 301 0.56 -7.80 20.88
N PHE A 302 0.16 -7.93 19.61
CA PHE A 302 -1.05 -7.28 19.09
C PHE A 302 -2.31 -7.79 19.79
N ARG A 303 -2.46 -9.11 19.92
CA ARG A 303 -3.59 -9.73 20.66
C ARG A 303 -3.62 -9.30 22.11
N ALA A 304 -2.47 -9.29 22.77
CA ALA A 304 -2.36 -8.90 24.18
C ALA A 304 -2.81 -7.45 24.40
N LYS A 305 -2.48 -6.53 23.45
CA LYS A 305 -2.80 -5.13 23.56
C LYS A 305 -4.23 -4.80 23.15
N TYR A 306 -4.75 -5.42 22.06
CA TYR A 306 -6.01 -5.02 21.44
C TYR A 306 -7.13 -6.06 21.56
N GLY A 307 -6.86 -7.27 22.04
CA GLY A 307 -7.87 -8.34 22.19
C GLY A 307 -8.42 -8.89 20.88
N LYS A 308 -7.76 -8.63 19.74
CA LYS A 308 -8.19 -9.04 18.39
C LYS A 308 -7.01 -9.48 17.54
N GLU A 309 -7.30 -10.19 16.44
CA GLU A 309 -6.27 -10.58 15.46
C GLU A 309 -5.80 -9.35 14.65
N PRO A 310 -4.50 -9.26 14.33
CA PRO A 310 -4.02 -8.26 13.39
C PRO A 310 -4.41 -8.64 11.97
N ASP A 311 -4.84 -7.66 11.18
CA ASP A 311 -4.94 -7.75 9.73
C ASP A 311 -3.59 -7.46 9.05
N ILE A 312 -3.56 -7.53 7.72
CA ILE A 312 -2.36 -7.21 6.94
C ILE A 312 -1.92 -5.74 7.12
N ALA A 313 -2.87 -4.81 7.27
CA ALA A 313 -2.57 -3.41 7.44
C ALA A 313 -1.90 -3.14 8.79
N ALA A 314 -2.36 -3.78 9.88
CA ALA A 314 -1.70 -3.72 11.19
C ALA A 314 -0.23 -4.13 11.11
N ARG A 315 0.05 -5.26 10.43
CA ARG A 315 1.42 -5.74 10.23
C ARG A 315 2.24 -4.74 9.42
N GLN A 316 1.71 -4.25 8.31
CA GLN A 316 2.43 -3.30 7.45
C GLN A 316 2.75 -1.98 8.16
N GLY A 317 1.81 -1.46 8.97
CA GLY A 317 2.05 -0.27 9.79
C GLY A 317 3.11 -0.50 10.87
N TYR A 318 3.01 -1.62 11.60
CA TYR A 318 4.01 -2.01 12.59
C TYR A 318 5.42 -2.11 11.99
N ASP A 319 5.54 -2.83 10.86
CA ASP A 319 6.81 -3.02 10.18
C ASP A 319 7.37 -1.70 9.61
N ALA A 320 6.51 -0.84 9.04
CA ALA A 320 6.93 0.44 8.50
C ALA A 320 7.57 1.32 9.57
N LEU A 321 6.96 1.45 10.75
CA LEU A 321 7.52 2.25 11.83
C LEU A 321 8.82 1.63 12.38
N LYS A 322 8.87 0.31 12.58
CA LYS A 322 10.08 -0.39 13.06
C LYS A 322 11.25 -0.22 12.10
N VAL A 323 11.03 -0.41 10.79
CA VAL A 323 12.06 -0.25 9.76
C VAL A 323 12.51 1.20 9.66
N LEU A 324 11.58 2.16 9.62
CA LEU A 324 11.89 3.58 9.52
C LEU A 324 12.74 4.07 10.72
N THR A 325 12.33 3.72 11.92
CA THR A 325 13.03 4.12 13.14
C THR A 325 14.42 3.48 13.23
N LYS A 326 14.54 2.23 12.83
CA LYS A 326 15.84 1.55 12.75
C LYS A 326 16.75 2.15 11.68
N ALA A 327 16.20 2.57 10.54
CA ALA A 327 16.94 3.27 9.51
C ALA A 327 17.47 4.63 10.00
N MET A 328 16.71 5.35 10.83
CA MET A 328 17.16 6.57 11.48
C MET A 328 18.33 6.31 12.45
N GLU A 329 18.26 5.22 13.24
CA GLU A 329 19.34 4.79 14.14
C GLU A 329 20.65 4.50 13.36
N ASN A 330 20.55 3.70 12.30
CA ASN A 330 21.70 3.30 11.48
C ASN A 330 22.29 4.50 10.72
N ALA A 331 21.43 5.39 10.22
CA ALA A 331 21.85 6.66 9.60
C ALA A 331 22.42 7.67 10.60
N LYS A 332 22.21 7.49 11.90
CA LYS A 332 22.49 8.48 12.97
C LYS A 332 21.89 9.85 12.64
N SER A 333 20.73 9.87 12.01
CA SER A 333 20.10 11.06 11.43
C SER A 333 18.61 10.87 11.24
N VAL A 334 17.86 11.98 11.28
CA VAL A 334 16.45 12.04 10.90
C VAL A 334 16.22 12.77 9.56
N ARG A 335 17.30 13.13 8.86
CA ARG A 335 17.22 13.80 7.55
C ARG A 335 16.80 12.80 6.48
N ALA A 336 15.83 13.19 5.64
CA ALA A 336 15.28 12.31 4.60
C ALA A 336 16.36 11.68 3.71
N ALA A 337 17.37 12.44 3.28
CA ALA A 337 18.46 11.94 2.43
C ALA A 337 19.30 10.86 3.11
N ASP A 338 19.66 11.05 4.40
CA ASP A 338 20.50 10.12 5.14
C ASP A 338 19.71 8.83 5.43
N VAL A 339 18.45 8.95 5.86
CA VAL A 339 17.56 7.82 6.15
C VAL A 339 17.27 7.02 4.87
N ALA A 340 16.95 7.70 3.76
CA ALA A 340 16.71 7.05 2.47
C ALA A 340 17.95 6.29 1.96
N LYS A 341 19.14 6.84 2.17
CA LYS A 341 20.41 6.14 1.85
C LYS A 341 20.55 4.87 2.69
N ALA A 342 20.30 4.95 4.00
CA ALA A 342 20.37 3.80 4.91
C ALA A 342 19.32 2.74 4.52
N MET A 343 18.07 3.14 4.22
CA MET A 343 17.02 2.22 3.81
C MET A 343 17.40 1.37 2.59
N ARG A 344 18.10 1.97 1.61
CA ARG A 344 18.53 1.25 0.39
C ARG A 344 19.78 0.40 0.59
N ALA A 345 20.64 0.75 1.56
CA ALA A 345 21.93 0.09 1.74
C ALA A 345 21.83 -1.25 2.46
N GLU A 346 20.81 -1.46 3.26
CA GLU A 346 20.73 -2.53 4.23
C GLU A 346 19.58 -3.50 3.99
N ARG A 347 19.67 -4.66 4.67
CA ARG A 347 18.57 -5.61 4.83
C ARG A 347 18.00 -5.43 6.23
N TRP A 348 16.70 -5.20 6.31
CA TRP A 348 15.97 -4.91 7.53
C TRP A 348 15.27 -6.18 8.04
N ASN A 349 15.62 -6.60 9.25
CA ASN A 349 15.00 -7.77 9.88
C ASN A 349 14.02 -7.36 11.00
N GLU A 350 13.71 -6.08 11.07
CA GLU A 350 12.73 -5.51 11.99
C GLU A 350 11.30 -5.89 11.59
N GLY A 351 10.41 -5.94 12.59
CA GLY A 351 9.02 -6.33 12.38
C GLY A 351 8.88 -7.79 11.94
N ALA A 352 7.94 -8.06 11.07
CA ALA A 352 7.69 -9.38 10.49
C ALA A 352 8.53 -9.66 9.23
N GLY A 353 9.43 -8.73 8.83
CA GLY A 353 10.29 -8.79 7.65
C GLY A 353 10.97 -10.15 7.41
N PRO A 354 12.01 -10.24 6.61
CA PRO A 354 12.97 -9.19 6.24
C PRO A 354 12.53 -8.29 5.09
N TYR A 355 13.08 -7.07 5.06
CA TYR A 355 12.88 -6.10 3.97
C TYR A 355 14.21 -5.71 3.33
N ARG A 356 14.21 -5.47 2.04
CA ARG A 356 15.29 -4.86 1.28
C ARG A 356 14.68 -3.97 0.20
N PHE A 357 15.17 -2.75 0.07
CA PHE A 357 14.67 -1.78 -0.89
C PHE A 357 15.61 -1.68 -2.09
N ASP A 358 15.03 -1.55 -3.28
CA ASP A 358 15.76 -1.23 -4.51
C ASP A 358 16.06 0.28 -4.64
N GLY A 359 16.61 0.68 -5.78
CA GLY A 359 16.92 2.07 -6.11
C GLY A 359 15.68 2.98 -6.13
N ASN A 360 14.51 2.44 -6.42
CA ASN A 360 13.24 3.18 -6.50
C ASN A 360 12.51 3.24 -5.16
N GLY A 361 12.90 2.42 -4.17
CA GLY A 361 12.24 2.32 -2.87
C GLY A 361 11.19 1.21 -2.78
N ASP A 362 11.15 0.29 -3.75
CA ASP A 362 10.35 -0.93 -3.70
C ASP A 362 11.05 -2.03 -2.91
N ILE A 363 10.25 -2.89 -2.27
CA ILE A 363 10.82 -4.11 -1.65
C ILE A 363 11.18 -5.15 -2.71
N THR A 364 12.31 -5.84 -2.52
CA THR A 364 12.83 -6.85 -3.46
C THR A 364 12.84 -8.28 -2.91
N ASN A 365 12.67 -8.46 -1.63
CA ASN A 365 12.74 -9.75 -0.95
C ASN A 365 11.42 -10.08 -0.24
N TYR A 366 10.41 -10.33 -1.01
CA TYR A 366 9.08 -10.71 -0.55
C TYR A 366 8.72 -12.10 -1.07
N THR A 367 7.73 -12.73 -0.44
CA THR A 367 7.06 -13.91 -0.94
C THR A 367 5.60 -13.58 -1.16
N LEU A 368 5.07 -13.93 -2.33
CA LEU A 368 3.65 -13.91 -2.63
C LEU A 368 3.14 -15.35 -2.62
N TYR A 369 2.09 -15.56 -1.89
CA TYR A 369 1.41 -16.84 -1.75
C TYR A 369 0.13 -16.83 -2.58
N VAL A 370 -0.17 -17.96 -3.21
CA VAL A 370 -1.54 -18.21 -3.69
C VAL A 370 -2.28 -18.94 -2.59
N LYS A 371 -3.42 -18.42 -2.22
CA LYS A 371 -4.30 -19.01 -1.24
C LYS A 371 -5.62 -19.43 -1.89
N LYS A 372 -6.23 -20.48 -1.35
CA LYS A 372 -7.54 -20.97 -1.76
C LYS A 372 -8.49 -20.92 -0.58
N ALA A 373 -9.74 -20.55 -0.85
CA ALA A 373 -10.80 -20.61 0.15
C ALA A 373 -11.14 -22.06 0.52
N GLU A 374 -11.05 -22.39 1.81
CA GLU A 374 -11.41 -23.69 2.38
C GLU A 374 -11.89 -23.51 3.83
N ASN A 375 -13.12 -23.98 4.11
CA ASN A 375 -13.70 -23.97 5.47
C ASN A 375 -13.73 -22.56 6.11
N GLY A 376 -14.14 -21.54 5.38
CA GLY A 376 -14.27 -20.15 5.86
C GLY A 376 -12.94 -19.42 6.07
N ALA A 377 -11.84 -19.89 5.45
CA ALA A 377 -10.54 -19.24 5.51
C ALA A 377 -9.77 -19.42 4.21
N PHE A 378 -8.86 -18.48 3.90
CA PHE A 378 -7.92 -18.63 2.80
C PHE A 378 -6.66 -19.34 3.28
N LYS A 379 -6.37 -20.52 2.71
CA LYS A 379 -5.21 -21.35 3.02
C LYS A 379 -4.18 -21.29 1.92
N VAL A 380 -2.92 -21.17 2.29
CA VAL A 380 -1.78 -21.20 1.34
C VAL A 380 -1.74 -22.55 0.63
N ILE A 381 -1.72 -22.50 -0.70
CA ILE A 381 -1.57 -23.68 -1.58
C ILE A 381 -0.30 -23.60 -2.44
N GLU A 382 0.29 -22.41 -2.59
CA GLU A 382 1.55 -22.19 -3.33
C GLU A 382 2.32 -20.99 -2.80
#